data_8dd13e5b7e3feafa4a7a62b092ad941c
#
_entry.id   8dd13e5b7e3feafa4a7a62b092ad941c
#
_cell.length_a   1.000
_cell.length_b   1.000
_cell.length_c   1.000
_cell.angle_alpha   90.00
_cell.angle_beta   90.00
_cell.angle_gamma   90.00
#
_symmetry.space_group_name_H-M   'P 1'
#
loop_
_entity.id
_entity.type
_entity.pdbx_description
1 polymer ?
#
loop_
_entity_poly.entity_id
_entity_poly.type
_entity_poly.pdbx_seq_one_letter_code
_entity_poly.pdbx_strand_id
1 'polypeptide(L)'
;MSVFSERLTALMKAKGFSHKDFAKKANITESAISYYAKGVRTPSGEVLARIAKALGTTADYLLGSTDNAEIPEAQKELKYLQRNLGKLDEEQLKKAEGMLKLMFNDIFEDDDEE
;
A
#
# COMPACT_ATOMS: atom_id res chain seq x y z
N MET A 1 -1.53 -18.62 -12.84
CA MET A 1 -0.72 -17.48 -12.41
C MET A 1 -0.28 -17.68 -10.98
N SER A 2 0.83 -17.10 -10.62
CA SER A 2 1.36 -17.24 -9.28
C SER A 2 0.71 -16.23 -8.35
N VAL A 3 0.81 -16.48 -7.06
CA VAL A 3 0.34 -15.52 -6.08
C VAL A 3 1.03 -14.17 -6.27
N PHE A 4 2.34 -14.22 -6.57
CA PHE A 4 3.08 -12.98 -6.78
C PHE A 4 2.50 -12.17 -7.93
N SER A 5 2.27 -12.81 -9.08
CA SER A 5 1.77 -12.05 -10.24
C SER A 5 0.37 -11.53 -9.98
N GLU A 6 -0.46 -12.28 -9.29
CA GLU A 6 -1.81 -11.84 -8.98
C GLU A 6 -1.81 -10.65 -8.05
N ARG A 7 -1.00 -10.70 -6.99
CA ARG A 7 -0.96 -9.60 -6.03
C ARG A 7 -0.27 -8.37 -6.60
N LEU A 8 0.75 -8.59 -7.44
CA LEU A 8 1.40 -7.48 -8.12
C LEU A 8 0.42 -6.73 -9.01
N THR A 9 -0.30 -7.46 -9.87
CA THR A 9 -1.22 -6.80 -10.78
C THR A 9 -2.38 -6.15 -10.04
N ALA A 10 -2.87 -6.79 -8.99
CA ALA A 10 -3.97 -6.23 -8.22
C ALA A 10 -3.56 -4.92 -7.56
N LEU A 11 -2.36 -4.88 -6.97
CA LEU A 11 -1.90 -3.66 -6.32
C LEU A 11 -1.58 -2.55 -7.31
N MET A 12 -1.00 -2.90 -8.44
CA MET A 12 -0.75 -1.91 -9.49
C MET A 12 -2.05 -1.28 -9.96
N LYS A 13 -3.05 -2.12 -10.17
CA LYS A 13 -4.35 -1.63 -10.62
C LYS A 13 -5.01 -0.75 -9.56
N ALA A 14 -4.96 -1.19 -8.31
CA ALA A 14 -5.58 -0.45 -7.22
C ALA A 14 -4.95 0.92 -7.06
N LYS A 15 -3.64 1.04 -7.33
CA LYS A 15 -2.94 2.31 -7.20
C LYS A 15 -2.87 3.09 -8.50
N GLY A 16 -3.45 2.57 -9.58
CA GLY A 16 -3.49 3.29 -10.84
C GLY A 16 -2.19 3.34 -11.60
N PHE A 17 -1.29 2.39 -11.37
CA PHE A 17 -0.02 2.36 -12.09
C PHE A 17 -0.16 1.66 -13.43
N SER A 18 0.35 2.28 -14.49
CA SER A 18 0.60 1.54 -15.73
C SER A 18 1.94 0.80 -15.59
N HIS A 19 2.22 -0.12 -16.50
CA HIS A 19 3.51 -0.80 -16.47
C HIS A 19 4.65 0.19 -16.61
N LYS A 20 4.48 1.18 -17.47
CA LYS A 20 5.51 2.18 -17.68
C LYS A 20 5.77 3.01 -16.43
N ASP A 21 4.69 3.47 -15.80
CA ASP A 21 4.82 4.31 -14.60
C ASP A 21 5.42 3.52 -13.46
N PHE A 22 4.99 2.28 -13.28
CA PHE A 22 5.50 1.47 -12.20
C PHE A 22 6.97 1.11 -12.40
N ALA A 23 7.34 0.83 -13.65
CA ALA A 23 8.75 0.52 -13.95
C ALA A 23 9.66 1.68 -13.54
N LYS A 24 9.24 2.90 -13.81
CA LYS A 24 10.01 4.06 -13.40
C LYS A 24 10.08 4.16 -11.88
N LYS A 25 8.97 3.97 -11.21
CA LYS A 25 8.93 4.11 -9.76
C LYS A 25 9.78 3.05 -9.07
N ALA A 26 9.74 1.83 -9.56
CA ALA A 26 10.50 0.73 -8.96
C ALA A 26 11.92 0.64 -9.50
N ASN A 27 12.27 1.46 -10.49
CA ASN A 27 13.60 1.47 -11.11
C ASN A 27 13.93 0.12 -11.72
N ILE A 28 13.02 -0.42 -12.51
CA ILE A 28 13.23 -1.65 -13.28
C ILE A 28 12.65 -1.41 -14.67
N THR A 29 12.93 -2.33 -15.60
CA THR A 29 12.49 -2.13 -16.95
C THR A 29 11.01 -2.47 -17.11
N GLU A 30 10.39 -1.84 -18.11
CA GLU A 30 8.99 -2.12 -18.39
C GLU A 30 8.81 -3.56 -18.83
N SER A 31 9.78 -4.10 -19.58
CA SER A 31 9.73 -5.51 -20.01
C SER A 31 9.70 -6.45 -18.81
N ALA A 32 10.53 -6.15 -17.79
CA ALA A 32 10.56 -6.98 -16.60
C ALA A 32 9.22 -6.95 -15.88
N ILE A 33 8.62 -5.78 -15.76
CA ILE A 33 7.31 -5.67 -15.14
C ILE A 33 6.29 -6.52 -15.90
N SER A 34 6.35 -6.49 -17.22
CA SER A 34 5.41 -7.27 -18.02
C SER A 34 5.57 -8.76 -17.75
N TYR A 35 6.81 -9.25 -17.68
CA TYR A 35 7.04 -10.67 -17.40
C TYR A 35 6.55 -11.05 -15.99
N TYR A 36 6.82 -10.19 -15.02
CA TYR A 36 6.37 -10.46 -13.65
C TYR A 36 4.84 -10.45 -13.57
N ALA A 37 4.20 -9.53 -14.25
CA ALA A 37 2.74 -9.43 -14.23
C ALA A 37 2.09 -10.65 -14.88
N LYS A 38 2.75 -11.22 -15.89
CA LYS A 38 2.22 -12.41 -16.56
C LYS A 38 2.54 -13.69 -15.81
N GLY A 39 3.38 -13.62 -14.79
CA GLY A 39 3.76 -14.81 -14.05
C GLY A 39 4.82 -15.66 -14.74
N VAL A 40 5.49 -15.13 -15.76
CA VAL A 40 6.49 -15.86 -16.50
C VAL A 40 7.83 -15.85 -15.80
N ARG A 41 8.07 -14.86 -14.96
CA ARG A 41 9.31 -14.70 -14.23
C ARG A 41 9.04 -14.30 -12.78
N THR A 42 9.96 -14.69 -11.89
CA THR A 42 9.95 -14.25 -10.52
C THR A 42 11.15 -13.36 -10.28
N PRO A 43 11.00 -12.20 -9.65
CA PRO A 43 12.14 -11.31 -9.44
C PRO A 43 13.10 -11.84 -8.40
N SER A 44 14.36 -11.40 -8.49
CA SER A 44 15.35 -11.66 -7.45
C SER A 44 14.96 -10.92 -6.18
N GLY A 45 15.65 -11.23 -5.07
CA GLY A 45 15.34 -10.60 -3.80
C GLY A 45 15.44 -9.09 -3.83
N GLU A 46 16.49 -8.58 -4.49
CA GLU A 46 16.67 -7.13 -4.57
C GLU A 46 15.57 -6.46 -5.38
N VAL A 47 15.21 -7.05 -6.51
CA VAL A 47 14.15 -6.50 -7.34
C VAL A 47 12.81 -6.61 -6.64
N LEU A 48 12.58 -7.73 -5.96
CA LEU A 48 11.36 -7.92 -5.19
C LEU A 48 11.21 -6.86 -4.11
N ALA A 49 12.30 -6.52 -3.45
CA ALA A 49 12.28 -5.47 -2.42
C ALA A 49 11.91 -4.12 -3.03
N ARG A 50 12.45 -3.80 -4.20
CA ARG A 50 12.12 -2.55 -4.87
C ARG A 50 10.64 -2.51 -5.29
N ILE A 51 10.12 -3.64 -5.77
CA ILE A 51 8.72 -3.73 -6.15
C ILE A 51 7.83 -3.53 -4.93
N ALA A 52 8.15 -4.20 -3.83
CA ALA A 52 7.34 -4.09 -2.62
C ALA A 52 7.34 -2.65 -2.11
N LYS A 53 8.51 -2.01 -2.09
CA LYS A 53 8.60 -0.64 -1.61
C LYS A 53 7.79 0.31 -2.50
N ALA A 54 7.87 0.13 -3.80
CA ALA A 54 7.14 0.98 -4.73
C ALA A 54 5.63 0.82 -4.60
N LEU A 55 5.16 -0.37 -4.20
CA LEU A 55 3.74 -0.63 -4.00
C LEU A 55 3.28 -0.33 -2.58
N GLY A 56 4.20 -0.01 -1.68
CA GLY A 56 3.82 0.25 -0.29
C GLY A 56 3.41 -0.99 0.45
N THR A 57 4.00 -2.13 0.13
CA THR A 57 3.68 -3.39 0.78
C THR A 57 4.98 -4.11 1.15
N THR A 58 4.89 -5.39 1.47
CA THR A 58 6.05 -6.19 1.87
C THR A 58 6.28 -7.31 0.87
N ALA A 59 7.53 -7.80 0.82
CA ALA A 59 7.85 -8.95 0.00
C ALA A 59 7.04 -10.17 0.45
N ASP A 60 6.84 -10.31 1.77
CA ASP A 60 6.06 -11.45 2.28
C ASP A 60 4.64 -11.47 1.74
N TYR A 61 4.01 -10.30 1.66
CA TYR A 61 2.67 -10.25 1.10
C TYR A 61 2.68 -10.64 -0.38
N LEU A 62 3.64 -10.11 -1.14
CA LEU A 62 3.72 -10.41 -2.56
C LEU A 62 3.99 -11.89 -2.83
N LEU A 63 4.76 -12.53 -1.95
CA LEU A 63 5.06 -13.95 -2.10
C LEU A 63 3.99 -14.86 -1.55
N GLY A 64 2.97 -14.30 -0.90
CA GLY A 64 1.90 -15.12 -0.36
C GLY A 64 2.17 -15.67 1.03
N SER A 65 3.25 -15.22 1.68
CA SER A 65 3.59 -15.69 3.02
C SER A 65 2.68 -15.11 4.09
N THR A 66 2.01 -14.01 3.79
CA THR A 66 1.08 -13.38 4.70
C THR A 66 -0.06 -12.81 3.91
N ASP A 67 -1.22 -12.66 4.53
CA ASP A 67 -2.36 -11.99 3.91
C ASP A 67 -2.40 -10.51 4.25
N ASN A 68 -1.44 -10.04 5.04
CA ASN A 68 -1.44 -8.65 5.48
C ASN A 68 -0.52 -7.83 4.58
N ALA A 69 -1.08 -6.92 3.82
CA ALA A 69 -0.33 -6.10 2.87
C ALA A 69 0.39 -4.93 3.53
N GLU A 70 0.10 -4.64 4.79
CA GLU A 70 0.64 -3.46 5.44
C GLU A 70 2.06 -3.66 5.93
N ILE A 71 2.84 -2.59 5.86
CA ILE A 71 4.21 -2.61 6.35
C ILE A 71 4.16 -2.66 7.88
N PRO A 72 4.95 -3.56 8.52
CA PRO A 72 4.86 -3.71 9.98
C PRO A 72 5.06 -2.42 10.77
N GLU A 73 5.97 -1.54 10.32
CA GLU A 73 6.17 -0.28 11.00
C GLU A 73 4.92 0.58 10.95
N ALA A 74 4.26 0.61 9.79
CA ALA A 74 3.03 1.37 9.66
C ALA A 74 1.94 0.79 10.55
N GLN A 75 1.91 -0.52 10.71
CA GLN A 75 0.95 -1.14 11.60
C GLN A 75 1.19 -0.76 13.06
N LYS A 76 2.44 -0.70 13.47
CA LYS A 76 2.75 -0.30 14.83
C LYS A 76 2.30 1.14 15.09
N GLU A 77 2.53 2.02 14.14
CA GLU A 77 2.10 3.39 14.27
C GLU A 77 0.60 3.50 14.30
N LEU A 78 -0.07 2.72 13.47
CA LEU A 78 -1.52 2.73 13.46
C LEU A 78 -2.08 2.27 14.80
N LYS A 79 -1.54 1.20 15.36
CA LYS A 79 -2.00 0.71 16.65
C LYS A 79 -1.76 1.73 17.75
N TYR A 80 -0.61 2.41 17.71
CA TYR A 80 -0.32 3.45 18.67
C TYR A 80 -1.34 4.57 18.58
N LEU A 81 -1.65 5.01 17.37
CA LEU A 81 -2.63 6.07 17.18
C LEU A 81 -4.01 5.64 17.64
N GLN A 82 -4.41 4.43 17.30
CA GLN A 82 -5.72 3.92 17.71
C GLN A 82 -5.85 3.88 19.22
N ARG A 83 -4.80 3.41 19.89
CA ARG A 83 -4.84 3.32 21.35
C ARG A 83 -4.96 4.71 21.97
N ASN A 84 -4.22 5.67 21.47
CA ASN A 84 -4.23 7.00 22.05
C ASN A 84 -5.48 7.78 21.68
N LEU A 85 -5.98 7.59 20.46
CA LEU A 85 -7.25 8.23 20.09
C LEU A 85 -8.40 7.69 20.92
N GLY A 86 -8.31 6.43 21.34
CA GLY A 86 -9.34 5.86 22.18
C GLY A 86 -9.42 6.47 23.57
N LYS A 87 -8.39 7.23 23.95
CA LYS A 87 -8.41 7.91 25.26
C LYS A 87 -9.10 9.26 25.19
N LEU A 88 -9.43 9.73 24.00
CA LEU A 88 -10.06 11.03 23.82
C LEU A 88 -11.56 10.93 24.03
N ASP A 89 -12.15 12.00 24.58
CA ASP A 89 -13.59 12.03 24.65
C ASP A 89 -14.16 12.43 23.30
N GLU A 90 -15.48 12.48 23.21
CA GLU A 90 -16.14 12.72 21.94
C GLU A 90 -15.78 14.06 21.34
N GLU A 91 -15.69 15.08 22.17
CA GLU A 91 -15.35 16.42 21.69
C GLU A 91 -13.92 16.45 21.16
N GLN A 92 -12.99 15.81 21.87
CA GLN A 92 -11.60 15.77 21.43
C GLN A 92 -11.43 14.97 20.16
N LEU A 93 -12.18 13.87 20.00
CA LEU A 93 -12.14 13.10 18.78
C LEU A 93 -12.62 13.91 17.59
N LYS A 94 -13.65 14.71 17.77
CA LYS A 94 -14.13 15.55 16.67
C LYS A 94 -13.09 16.59 16.28
N LYS A 95 -12.38 17.14 17.23
CA LYS A 95 -11.31 18.09 16.91
C LYS A 95 -10.19 17.40 16.15
N ALA A 96 -9.81 16.20 16.56
CA ALA A 96 -8.77 15.46 15.86
C ALA A 96 -9.22 15.13 14.43
N GLU A 97 -10.47 14.73 14.27
CA GLU A 97 -11.00 14.44 12.96
C GLU A 97 -10.96 15.66 12.04
N GLY A 98 -11.32 16.81 12.58
CA GLY A 98 -11.28 18.05 11.80
C GLY A 98 -9.90 18.39 11.34
N MET A 99 -8.90 18.22 12.21
CA MET A 99 -7.53 18.51 11.84
C MET A 99 -7.03 17.54 10.77
N LEU A 100 -7.38 16.25 10.91
CA LEU A 100 -6.96 15.27 9.91
C LEU A 100 -7.59 15.55 8.56
N LYS A 101 -8.85 15.98 8.54
CA LYS A 101 -9.49 16.33 7.28
C LYS A 101 -8.81 17.51 6.61
N LEU A 102 -8.35 18.47 7.39
CA LEU A 102 -7.65 19.62 6.81
C LEU A 102 -6.31 19.22 6.24
N MET A 103 -5.60 18.31 6.90
CA MET A 103 -4.27 17.93 6.47
C MET A 103 -4.28 16.88 5.36
N PHE A 104 -5.29 16.02 5.37
CA PHE A 104 -5.35 14.92 4.41
C PHE A 104 -6.72 14.87 3.75
N ASN A 105 -7.14 16.00 3.18
CA ASN A 105 -8.49 16.09 2.66
C ASN A 105 -8.72 15.22 1.44
N ASP A 106 -7.65 14.73 0.81
CA ASP A 106 -7.80 13.81 -0.30
C ASP A 106 -8.02 12.37 0.19
N ILE A 107 -7.79 12.09 1.47
CA ILE A 107 -7.98 10.77 2.03
C ILE A 107 -9.22 10.72 2.90
N PHE A 108 -9.40 11.73 3.77
CA PHE A 108 -10.55 11.77 4.66
C PHE A 108 -11.67 12.52 3.98
N GLU A 109 -12.51 11.80 3.28
CA GLU A 109 -13.61 12.44 2.60
C GLU A 109 -14.74 12.75 3.56
N ASP A 110 -15.54 13.73 3.17
CA ASP A 110 -16.66 14.10 3.99
C ASP A 110 -17.80 13.17 3.69
N ASP A 111 -18.11 12.31 4.67
CA ASP A 111 -19.14 11.33 4.45
C ASP A 111 -20.48 11.82 4.81
N ASP A 112 -20.63 13.09 5.10
CA ASP A 112 -21.80 13.46 5.69
C ASP A 112 -22.79 13.90 4.75
N GLU A 113 -22.61 13.65 3.54
CA GLU A 113 -23.58 13.98 2.76
C GLU A 113 -24.66 13.13 2.97
N GLU A 114 -24.95 12.85 3.84
CA GLU A 114 -26.03 12.26 4.08
C GLU A 114 -26.76 12.93 4.77
#